data_5764c75c8ff70f12ffcb03f9cddb6814
#
_entry.id   5764c75c8ff70f12ffcb03f9cddb6814
#
_cell.length_a   1.000
_cell.length_b   1.000
_cell.length_c   1.000
_cell.angle_alpha   90.00
_cell.angle_beta   90.00
_cell.angle_gamma   90.00
#
_symmetry.space_group_name_H-M   'P 1'
#
loop_
_entity.id
_entity.type
_entity.pdbx_description
1 polymer ?
#
loop_
_entity_poly.entity_id
_entity_poly.type
_entity_poly.pdbx_seq_one_letter_code
_entity_poly.pdbx_strand_id
1 'polypeptide(L)'
;MEQSLMDKLTILADSAKYDVACTSSGASHPAKRGTIGSCYAPGCCHAFTADGRCVSLLKVLMSNCCAFDCSYCVNRKSNDVPRATFSPRELAELTIEFYRRNYIEGLFLSSAVLGTPDYTTERMLTVLRLLRNEYHFGGYIHAKTIPGTSPELIQQMGYLADRLSVNVELPSEQSLHLLAPDKGRHSIFRPMKQISVAGEESRQELTLYCHAPKFAPAGQSTQMIVGASPETDYHILQLSEGMYQKYGLKRVFYSAYIPVSDDTRLPALDTKPPLLREHRLYQADWLLRFYQFKADEILDQDNQSFNPYLDPKCNWAVQHYGLFPVDVNRAPFEMLLRVPGIGPKSARRIRDARRLSALGLDELKRMGVVLKRAQYFITCRGFSGAHPGRGSAGRERITRALIDPNVFSAGAEQLSMFAPPAVDRLVEQGVPPRAAQRMVREEAVQCLARAL
;
A
#
# COMPACT_ATOMS: atom_id res chain seq x y z
N MET A 1 -13.07 20.58 31.74
CA MET A 1 -12.14 19.59 32.33
C MET A 1 -10.98 19.38 31.38
N GLU A 2 -9.79 19.44 31.90
CA GLU A 2 -8.59 19.17 31.11
C GLU A 2 -8.54 17.66 30.78
N GLN A 3 -8.40 17.31 29.48
CA GLN A 3 -8.32 15.90 29.05
C GLN A 3 -7.04 15.27 29.57
N SER A 4 -7.14 14.09 30.19
CA SER A 4 -5.95 13.35 30.60
C SER A 4 -5.08 12.93 29.38
N LEU A 5 -3.79 12.70 29.60
CA LEU A 5 -2.88 12.24 28.53
C LEU A 5 -3.37 10.92 27.91
N MET A 6 -3.97 10.03 28.70
CA MET A 6 -4.52 8.75 28.23
C MET A 6 -5.77 8.94 27.38
N ASP A 7 -6.64 9.89 27.73
CA ASP A 7 -7.83 10.20 26.92
C ASP A 7 -7.41 10.77 25.56
N LYS A 8 -6.46 11.72 25.57
CA LYS A 8 -5.87 12.26 24.31
C LYS A 8 -5.27 11.15 23.47
N LEU A 9 -4.49 10.24 24.07
CA LEU A 9 -3.86 9.13 23.34
C LEU A 9 -4.93 8.22 22.71
N THR A 10 -5.96 7.88 23.42
CA THR A 10 -7.05 7.02 22.91
C THR A 10 -7.74 7.68 21.73
N ILE A 11 -8.14 8.95 21.83
CA ILE A 11 -8.81 9.70 20.75
C ILE A 11 -7.90 9.84 19.52
N LEU A 12 -6.65 10.22 19.71
CA LEU A 12 -5.74 10.55 18.62
C LEU A 12 -5.12 9.32 17.96
N ALA A 13 -4.99 8.20 18.67
CA ALA A 13 -4.60 6.92 18.11
C ALA A 13 -5.75 6.32 17.29
N ASP A 14 -7.00 6.38 17.77
CA ASP A 14 -8.15 5.92 17.02
C ASP A 14 -8.36 6.75 15.73
N SER A 15 -8.21 8.06 15.82
CA SER A 15 -8.23 8.96 14.65
C SER A 15 -7.12 8.64 13.61
N ALA A 16 -5.97 8.14 14.06
CA ALA A 16 -4.85 7.81 13.19
C ALA A 16 -5.01 6.48 12.42
N LYS A 17 -5.99 5.63 12.76
CA LYS A 17 -6.17 4.32 12.11
C LYS A 17 -6.45 4.40 10.61
N TYR A 18 -7.09 5.47 10.16
CA TYR A 18 -7.41 5.72 8.76
C TYR A 18 -6.20 6.19 7.93
N ASP A 19 -5.08 6.48 8.57
CA ASP A 19 -3.85 6.90 7.92
C ASP A 19 -2.97 5.68 7.68
N VAL A 20 -2.94 5.18 6.44
CA VAL A 20 -2.22 3.95 6.09
C VAL A 20 -0.77 4.27 5.76
N ALA A 21 0.10 4.17 6.73
CA ALA A 21 1.54 4.21 6.51
C ALA A 21 2.23 2.89 6.88
N CYS A 22 1.45 1.89 7.28
CA CYS A 22 1.95 0.57 7.65
C CYS A 22 0.85 -0.48 7.56
N THR A 23 1.24 -1.70 7.31
CA THR A 23 0.39 -2.89 7.43
C THR A 23 0.27 -3.27 8.91
N SER A 24 -0.57 -2.57 9.67
CA SER A 24 -0.93 -3.04 11.01
C SER A 24 -1.97 -4.14 10.86
N SER A 25 -1.74 -5.29 11.46
CA SER A 25 -2.64 -6.45 11.41
C SER A 25 -3.97 -6.23 12.15
N GLY A 26 -4.18 -5.10 12.82
CA GLY A 26 -5.40 -4.81 13.59
C GLY A 26 -5.72 -5.85 14.68
N ALA A 27 -4.79 -6.74 15.00
CA ALA A 27 -5.00 -7.77 16.00
C ALA A 27 -5.11 -7.13 17.39
N SER A 28 -6.30 -7.15 17.96
CA SER A 28 -6.58 -6.78 19.34
C SER A 28 -7.05 -8.01 20.07
N HIS A 29 -6.28 -8.43 21.08
CA HIS A 29 -6.66 -9.52 21.96
C HIS A 29 -6.74 -8.97 23.40
N PRO A 30 -7.95 -8.76 23.97
CA PRO A 30 -8.08 -8.39 25.37
C PRO A 30 -7.54 -9.51 26.28
N ALA A 31 -6.98 -9.14 27.42
CA ALA A 31 -6.53 -10.08 28.42
C ALA A 31 -7.70 -10.98 28.87
N LYS A 32 -7.57 -12.30 28.72
CA LYS A 32 -8.50 -13.27 29.27
C LYS A 32 -8.01 -13.74 30.63
N ARG A 33 -8.93 -13.93 31.58
CA ARG A 33 -8.63 -14.43 32.92
C ARG A 33 -7.90 -15.79 32.80
N GLY A 34 -6.67 -15.90 33.31
CA GLY A 34 -5.83 -17.10 33.21
C GLY A 34 -4.87 -17.17 32.05
N THR A 35 -4.74 -16.11 31.21
CA THR A 35 -3.71 -16.01 30.17
C THR A 35 -2.71 -14.90 30.51
N ILE A 36 -1.44 -15.11 30.11
CA ILE A 36 -0.37 -14.11 30.26
C ILE A 36 -0.31 -13.29 28.96
N GLY A 37 -0.48 -11.96 29.08
CA GLY A 37 -0.35 -11.02 27.97
C GLY A 37 -1.67 -10.56 27.34
N SER A 38 -1.71 -9.31 26.94
CA SER A 38 -2.75 -8.73 26.10
C SER A 38 -2.09 -8.00 24.94
N CYS A 39 -2.68 -8.06 23.75
CA CYS A 39 -2.25 -7.28 22.60
C CYS A 39 -3.21 -6.09 22.45
N TYR A 40 -3.00 -5.09 23.29
CA TYR A 40 -3.72 -3.82 23.22
C TYR A 40 -2.76 -2.69 23.55
N ALA A 41 -2.09 -2.18 22.52
CA ALA A 41 -1.35 -0.93 22.61
C ALA A 41 -1.97 0.05 21.60
N PRO A 42 -2.86 0.98 22.04
CA PRO A 42 -3.38 2.00 21.17
C PRO A 42 -2.24 2.81 20.56
N GLY A 43 -2.27 3.01 19.26
CA GLY A 43 -1.29 3.82 18.54
C GLY A 43 0.00 3.13 18.10
N CYS A 44 0.21 1.84 18.33
CA CYS A 44 1.39 1.15 17.79
C CYS A 44 1.11 0.55 16.41
N CYS A 45 2.03 0.78 15.47
CA CYS A 45 1.99 0.21 14.13
C CYS A 45 3.35 -0.32 13.71
N HIS A 46 3.40 -1.06 12.60
CA HIS A 46 4.62 -1.65 12.07
C HIS A 46 4.95 -1.10 10.69
N ALA A 47 6.19 -0.69 10.47
CA ALA A 47 6.72 -0.31 9.17
C ALA A 47 7.89 -1.23 8.82
N PHE A 48 8.12 -1.46 7.51
CA PHE A 48 9.27 -2.22 7.05
C PHE A 48 10.36 -1.28 6.54
N THR A 49 11.58 -1.50 7.00
CA THR A 49 12.78 -0.83 6.51
C THR A 49 13.20 -1.41 5.15
N ALA A 50 14.13 -0.76 4.46
CA ALA A 50 14.60 -1.20 3.16
C ALA A 50 15.31 -2.57 3.19
N ASP A 51 15.88 -2.95 4.33
CA ASP A 51 16.50 -4.25 4.61
C ASP A 51 15.50 -5.34 5.03
N GLY A 52 14.20 -4.99 5.11
CA GLY A 52 13.12 -5.92 5.43
C GLY A 52 12.86 -6.13 6.92
N ARG A 53 13.52 -5.38 7.83
CA ARG A 53 13.18 -5.41 9.25
C ARG A 53 11.82 -4.75 9.50
N CYS A 54 11.08 -5.33 10.43
CA CYS A 54 9.86 -4.74 10.96
C CYS A 54 10.22 -3.77 12.09
N VAL A 55 9.78 -2.53 11.98
CA VAL A 55 9.99 -1.46 12.97
C VAL A 55 8.64 -1.11 13.57
N SER A 56 8.52 -1.16 14.88
CA SER A 56 7.32 -0.72 15.61
C SER A 56 7.33 0.80 15.79
N LEU A 57 6.22 1.46 15.44
CA LEU A 57 6.10 2.91 15.51
C LEU A 57 4.94 3.31 16.40
N LEU A 58 5.11 4.37 17.18
CA LEU A 58 4.00 5.12 17.74
C LEU A 58 3.33 5.90 16.61
N LYS A 59 2.08 5.56 16.30
CA LYS A 59 1.29 6.19 15.26
C LYS A 59 0.11 6.92 15.88
N VAL A 60 0.22 8.23 15.98
CA VAL A 60 -0.80 9.11 16.53
C VAL A 60 -0.91 10.38 15.72
N LEU A 61 -2.07 11.02 15.75
CA LEU A 61 -2.19 12.41 15.32
C LEU A 61 -1.72 13.33 16.44
N MET A 62 -1.00 14.40 16.09
CA MET A 62 -0.74 15.48 17.05
C MET A 62 -2.05 16.18 17.45
N SER A 63 -2.96 16.33 16.48
CA SER A 63 -4.31 16.85 16.68
C SER A 63 -5.28 16.21 15.70
N ASN A 64 -6.55 16.03 16.09
CA ASN A 64 -7.64 15.71 15.16
C ASN A 64 -8.62 16.89 14.97
N CYS A 65 -8.32 18.07 15.53
CA CYS A 65 -9.03 19.31 15.24
C CYS A 65 -8.61 19.80 13.85
N CYS A 66 -9.49 19.70 12.85
CA CYS A 66 -9.16 20.07 11.48
C CYS A 66 -9.88 21.35 11.06
N ALA A 67 -9.17 22.24 10.35
CA ALA A 67 -9.74 23.41 9.69
C ALA A 67 -10.33 23.05 8.31
N PHE A 68 -9.91 21.92 7.70
CA PHE A 68 -10.35 21.44 6.39
C PHE A 68 -11.59 20.55 6.49
N ASP A 69 -12.38 20.52 5.43
CA ASP A 69 -13.63 19.75 5.38
C ASP A 69 -13.64 18.68 4.27
N CYS A 70 -12.60 17.84 4.22
CA CYS A 70 -12.50 16.74 3.25
C CYS A 70 -13.60 15.70 3.51
N SER A 71 -14.51 15.49 2.55
CA SER A 71 -15.69 14.64 2.69
C SER A 71 -15.40 13.19 3.11
N TYR A 72 -14.24 12.64 2.69
CA TYR A 72 -13.82 11.27 3.03
C TYR A 72 -13.18 11.13 4.41
N CYS A 73 -12.97 12.22 5.16
CA CYS A 73 -12.18 12.20 6.39
C CYS A 73 -13.08 12.22 7.65
N VAL A 74 -12.84 11.29 8.56
CA VAL A 74 -13.53 11.26 9.86
C VAL A 74 -13.27 12.51 10.69
N ASN A 75 -12.07 13.12 10.55
CA ASN A 75 -11.65 14.30 11.30
C ASN A 75 -11.98 15.63 10.60
N ARG A 76 -12.81 15.63 9.58
CA ARG A 76 -13.23 16.87 8.88
C ARG A 76 -13.90 17.86 9.85
N LYS A 77 -13.82 19.14 9.50
CA LYS A 77 -14.32 20.24 10.34
C LYS A 77 -15.78 20.06 10.76
N SER A 78 -16.64 19.66 9.82
CA SER A 78 -18.10 19.53 10.02
C SER A 78 -18.50 18.27 10.77
N ASN A 79 -17.58 17.32 11.04
CA ASN A 79 -17.92 16.08 11.75
C ASN A 79 -17.90 16.29 13.27
N ASP A 80 -18.95 15.82 13.94
CA ASP A 80 -19.06 15.83 15.41
C ASP A 80 -18.40 14.57 15.99
N VAL A 81 -17.11 14.65 16.25
CA VAL A 81 -16.31 13.58 16.85
C VAL A 81 -15.49 14.12 18.03
N PRO A 82 -15.17 13.29 19.02
CA PRO A 82 -14.30 13.71 20.11
C PRO A 82 -12.99 14.30 19.59
N ARG A 83 -12.64 15.51 20.05
CA ARG A 83 -11.45 16.25 19.61
C ARG A 83 -10.41 16.28 20.72
N ALA A 84 -9.15 16.12 20.34
CA ALA A 84 -8.03 16.24 21.24
C ALA A 84 -6.82 16.86 20.51
N THR A 85 -5.91 17.42 21.27
CA THR A 85 -4.64 17.98 20.76
C THR A 85 -3.55 17.76 21.81
N PHE A 86 -2.45 17.15 21.39
CA PHE A 86 -1.23 17.14 22.19
C PHE A 86 -0.50 18.49 22.09
N SER A 87 0.06 18.94 23.19
CA SER A 87 1.16 19.89 23.10
C SER A 87 2.40 19.22 22.52
N PRO A 88 3.30 19.97 21.87
CA PRO A 88 4.53 19.36 21.34
C PRO A 88 5.35 18.62 22.39
N ARG A 89 5.39 19.12 23.63
CA ARG A 89 6.11 18.47 24.74
C ARG A 89 5.45 17.18 25.19
N GLU A 90 4.13 17.17 25.38
CA GLU A 90 3.40 15.93 25.72
C GLU A 90 3.67 14.81 24.71
N LEU A 91 3.66 15.13 23.40
CA LEU A 91 3.88 14.11 22.37
C LEU A 91 5.34 13.63 22.32
N ALA A 92 6.29 14.53 22.53
CA ALA A 92 7.71 14.16 22.61
C ALA A 92 7.97 13.26 23.82
N GLU A 93 7.50 13.64 25.00
CA GLU A 93 7.63 12.86 26.23
C GLU A 93 6.97 11.49 26.12
N LEU A 94 5.75 11.43 25.58
CA LEU A 94 5.04 10.17 25.33
C LEU A 94 5.86 9.25 24.40
N THR A 95 6.46 9.80 23.36
CA THR A 95 7.30 9.04 22.42
C THR A 95 8.52 8.47 23.14
N ILE A 96 9.18 9.25 23.95
CA ILE A 96 10.37 8.81 24.72
C ILE A 96 10.00 7.73 25.74
N GLU A 97 8.90 7.88 26.45
CA GLU A 97 8.43 6.89 27.43
C GLU A 97 8.07 5.55 26.78
N PHE A 98 7.42 5.57 25.60
CA PHE A 98 7.14 4.36 24.85
C PHE A 98 8.42 3.69 24.31
N TYR A 99 9.38 4.50 23.88
CA TYR A 99 10.69 3.99 23.44
C TYR A 99 11.48 3.37 24.58
N ARG A 100 11.58 4.02 25.73
CA ARG A 100 12.28 3.50 26.91
C ARG A 100 11.73 2.18 27.42
N ARG A 101 10.41 1.96 27.22
CA ARG A 101 9.73 0.71 27.58
C ARG A 101 9.78 -0.35 26.48
N ASN A 102 10.55 -0.12 25.41
CA ASN A 102 10.65 -1.01 24.25
C ASN A 102 9.30 -1.32 23.56
N TYR A 103 8.31 -0.44 23.62
CA TYR A 103 7.05 -0.61 22.89
C TYR A 103 7.18 -0.21 21.44
N ILE A 104 8.08 0.74 21.15
CA ILE A 104 8.30 1.31 19.81
C ILE A 104 9.79 1.48 19.53
N GLU A 105 10.12 1.54 18.24
CA GLU A 105 11.45 1.88 17.73
C GLU A 105 11.45 3.26 17.05
N GLY A 106 10.27 3.87 16.87
CA GLY A 106 10.15 5.15 16.19
C GLY A 106 8.77 5.80 16.33
N LEU A 107 8.63 6.95 15.68
CA LEU A 107 7.43 7.77 15.63
C LEU A 107 6.92 7.92 14.20
N PHE A 108 5.61 7.73 13.97
CA PHE A 108 4.91 8.21 12.81
C PHE A 108 4.09 9.45 13.21
N LEU A 109 4.58 10.63 12.83
CA LEU A 109 4.00 11.91 13.18
C LEU A 109 3.10 12.43 12.07
N SER A 110 1.83 12.59 12.37
CA SER A 110 0.79 13.16 11.52
C SER A 110 -0.05 14.15 12.31
N SER A 111 -0.85 14.97 11.63
CA SER A 111 -1.81 15.89 12.26
C SER A 111 -2.96 16.22 11.31
N ALA A 112 -4.12 16.53 11.87
CA ALA A 112 -5.11 17.36 11.20
C ALA A 112 -4.58 18.80 11.09
N VAL A 113 -5.19 19.63 10.25
CA VAL A 113 -4.75 21.01 10.00
C VAL A 113 -5.32 21.93 11.07
N LEU A 114 -4.48 22.34 12.01
CA LEU A 114 -4.80 23.30 13.06
C LEU A 114 -4.71 24.74 12.52
N GLY A 115 -5.84 25.32 12.17
CA GLY A 115 -5.89 26.68 11.61
C GLY A 115 -5.24 26.76 10.21
N THR A 116 -3.92 26.85 10.13
CA THR A 116 -3.16 26.90 8.88
C THR A 116 -2.17 25.74 8.74
N PRO A 117 -1.76 25.39 7.49
CA PRO A 117 -0.72 24.41 7.25
C PRO A 117 0.61 24.74 7.94
N ASP A 118 1.06 25.99 7.87
CA ASP A 118 2.33 26.43 8.45
C ASP A 118 2.30 26.36 9.96
N TYR A 119 1.25 26.87 10.62
CA TYR A 119 1.10 26.77 12.06
C TYR A 119 1.12 25.32 12.56
N THR A 120 0.43 24.43 11.83
CA THR A 120 0.44 23.00 12.15
C THR A 120 1.84 22.40 12.03
N THR A 121 2.53 22.72 10.93
CA THR A 121 3.87 22.22 10.65
C THR A 121 4.91 22.77 11.65
N GLU A 122 4.80 24.01 12.08
CA GLU A 122 5.67 24.59 13.13
C GLU A 122 5.54 23.83 14.46
N ARG A 123 4.31 23.46 14.84
CA ARG A 123 4.07 22.64 16.03
C ARG A 123 4.65 21.22 15.87
N MET A 124 4.50 20.60 14.69
CA MET A 124 5.13 19.31 14.39
C MET A 124 6.66 19.42 14.41
N LEU A 125 7.23 20.48 13.84
CA LEU A 125 8.67 20.76 13.92
C LEU A 125 9.17 20.92 15.36
N THR A 126 8.38 21.53 16.23
CA THR A 126 8.70 21.62 17.65
C THR A 126 8.83 20.24 18.28
N VAL A 127 7.92 19.29 17.96
CA VAL A 127 8.05 17.87 18.39
C VAL A 127 9.36 17.27 17.88
N LEU A 128 9.67 17.44 16.59
CA LEU A 128 10.89 16.88 15.99
C LEU A 128 12.17 17.46 16.63
N ARG A 129 12.18 18.78 16.89
CA ARG A 129 13.30 19.44 17.57
C ARG A 129 13.48 18.96 19.00
N LEU A 130 12.39 18.85 19.78
CA LEU A 130 12.44 18.26 21.12
C LEU A 130 13.04 16.85 21.07
N LEU A 131 12.55 15.98 20.19
CA LEU A 131 13.05 14.62 20.07
C LEU A 131 14.52 14.58 19.67
N ARG A 132 14.95 15.30 18.63
CA ARG A 132 16.32 15.21 18.11
C ARG A 132 17.32 15.97 18.96
N ASN A 133 16.98 17.20 19.40
CA ASN A 133 17.95 18.11 20.04
C ASN A 133 17.93 18.04 21.57
N GLU A 134 16.74 17.90 22.19
CA GLU A 134 16.61 17.86 23.65
C GLU A 134 16.73 16.42 24.19
N TYR A 135 15.98 15.47 23.62
CA TYR A 135 15.99 14.07 24.08
C TYR A 135 17.04 13.20 23.36
N HIS A 136 17.76 13.71 22.38
CA HIS A 136 18.75 12.99 21.58
C HIS A 136 18.21 11.66 21.02
N PHE A 137 16.94 11.65 20.62
CA PHE A 137 16.26 10.47 20.13
C PHE A 137 16.83 10.00 18.78
N GLY A 138 17.50 8.86 18.79
CA GLY A 138 18.08 8.21 17.60
C GLY A 138 17.12 7.29 16.83
N GLY A 139 15.88 7.10 17.31
CA GLY A 139 14.89 6.23 16.67
C GLY A 139 14.36 6.79 15.34
N TYR A 140 13.67 5.92 14.58
CA TYR A 140 13.12 6.26 13.29
C TYR A 140 11.96 7.26 13.40
N ILE A 141 11.97 8.31 12.58
CA ILE A 141 10.89 9.30 12.50
C ILE A 141 10.36 9.38 11.08
N HIS A 142 9.07 9.08 10.90
CA HIS A 142 8.31 9.34 9.69
C HIS A 142 7.37 10.52 9.95
N ALA A 143 7.56 11.64 9.27
CA ALA A 143 6.71 12.81 9.40
C ALA A 143 5.87 13.05 8.15
N LYS A 144 4.61 13.38 8.35
CA LYS A 144 3.67 13.70 7.28
C LYS A 144 3.69 15.22 7.03
N THR A 145 4.00 15.62 5.83
CA THR A 145 3.96 17.02 5.41
C THR A 145 2.52 17.45 5.15
N ILE A 146 2.11 18.54 5.75
CA ILE A 146 0.77 19.10 5.54
C ILE A 146 0.73 19.78 4.17
N PRO A 147 -0.27 19.50 3.30
CA PRO A 147 -0.44 20.19 2.02
C PRO A 147 -0.57 21.70 2.22
N GLY A 148 0.19 22.50 1.46
CA GLY A 148 0.21 23.94 1.58
C GLY A 148 1.25 24.51 2.55
N THR A 149 2.04 23.69 3.20
CA THR A 149 3.18 24.12 4.03
C THR A 149 4.23 24.85 3.20
N SER A 150 4.80 25.91 3.78
CA SER A 150 5.88 26.70 3.17
C SER A 150 7.15 25.86 2.94
N PRO A 151 7.93 26.18 1.89
CA PRO A 151 9.14 25.43 1.53
C PRO A 151 10.18 25.37 2.65
N GLU A 152 10.31 26.44 3.42
CA GLU A 152 11.28 26.60 4.51
C GLU A 152 10.99 25.57 5.63
N LEU A 153 9.73 25.37 5.97
CA LEU A 153 9.32 24.43 7.01
C LEU A 153 9.49 22.98 6.53
N ILE A 154 9.22 22.70 5.26
CA ILE A 154 9.47 21.37 4.66
C ILE A 154 10.96 21.03 4.69
N GLN A 155 11.82 22.01 4.37
CA GLN A 155 13.27 21.86 4.41
C GLN A 155 13.74 21.49 5.82
N GLN A 156 13.25 22.19 6.84
CA GLN A 156 13.60 21.91 8.23
C GLN A 156 13.10 20.52 8.68
N MET A 157 11.88 20.12 8.29
CA MET A 157 11.36 18.78 8.58
C MET A 157 12.25 17.69 7.98
N GLY A 158 12.75 17.90 6.76
CA GLY A 158 13.57 16.91 6.07
C GLY A 158 14.89 16.60 6.76
N TYR A 159 15.50 17.54 7.44
CA TYR A 159 16.72 17.31 8.22
C TYR A 159 16.46 16.63 9.59
N LEU A 160 15.24 16.66 10.10
CA LEU A 160 14.89 16.09 11.40
C LEU A 160 14.19 14.73 11.29
N ALA A 161 13.56 14.43 10.15
CA ALA A 161 12.85 13.20 9.91
C ALA A 161 13.64 12.25 8.99
N ASP A 162 13.48 10.93 9.22
CA ASP A 162 14.09 9.91 8.35
C ASP A 162 13.29 9.74 7.06
N ARG A 163 11.96 9.93 7.11
CA ARG A 163 11.08 9.88 5.95
C ARG A 163 10.06 11.00 6.01
N LEU A 164 9.80 11.59 4.86
CA LEU A 164 8.68 12.49 4.65
C LEU A 164 7.60 11.82 3.80
N SER A 165 6.33 12.18 4.02
CA SER A 165 5.24 11.80 3.14
C SER A 165 4.30 12.96 2.88
N VAL A 166 3.89 13.08 1.62
CA VAL A 166 2.84 14.01 1.18
C VAL A 166 1.76 13.16 0.54
N ASN A 167 0.56 13.17 1.09
CA ASN A 167 -0.53 12.37 0.56
C ASN A 167 -1.13 12.99 -0.69
N VAL A 168 -1.27 12.18 -1.74
CA VAL A 168 -2.03 12.55 -2.96
C VAL A 168 -3.53 12.52 -2.68
N GLU A 169 -3.96 11.67 -1.76
CA GLU A 169 -5.33 11.42 -1.34
C GLU A 169 -6.19 10.78 -2.44
N LEU A 170 -6.45 11.48 -3.54
CA LEU A 170 -7.32 11.04 -4.63
C LEU A 170 -6.58 11.03 -5.97
N PRO A 171 -6.96 10.11 -6.89
CA PRO A 171 -6.19 9.92 -8.13
C PRO A 171 -6.30 11.07 -9.13
N SER A 172 -7.42 11.82 -9.15
CA SER A 172 -7.65 12.91 -10.10
C SER A 172 -7.80 14.27 -9.42
N GLU A 173 -7.55 15.34 -10.18
CA GLU A 173 -7.79 16.71 -9.73
C GLU A 173 -9.28 16.99 -9.55
N GLN A 174 -10.11 16.44 -10.42
CA GLN A 174 -11.55 16.57 -10.34
C GLN A 174 -12.10 15.96 -9.04
N SER A 175 -11.68 14.75 -8.71
CA SER A 175 -12.08 14.08 -7.45
C SER A 175 -11.53 14.82 -6.22
N LEU A 176 -10.29 15.33 -6.30
CA LEU A 176 -9.70 16.11 -5.23
C LEU A 176 -10.47 17.40 -4.98
N HIS A 177 -10.81 18.16 -6.03
CA HIS A 177 -11.62 19.38 -5.93
C HIS A 177 -13.02 19.11 -5.37
N LEU A 178 -13.62 17.98 -5.79
CA LEU A 178 -14.98 17.60 -5.36
C LEU A 178 -15.04 17.18 -3.89
N LEU A 179 -14.05 16.39 -3.41
CA LEU A 179 -14.10 15.73 -2.12
C LEU A 179 -13.18 16.36 -1.06
N ALA A 180 -12.22 17.17 -1.46
CA ALA A 180 -11.28 17.89 -0.60
C ALA A 180 -10.99 19.31 -1.13
N PRO A 181 -11.98 20.21 -1.14
CA PRO A 181 -11.88 21.52 -1.77
C PRO A 181 -10.75 22.40 -1.21
N ASP A 182 -10.35 22.18 0.05
CA ASP A 182 -9.24 22.88 0.69
C ASP A 182 -7.85 22.40 0.24
N LYS A 183 -7.77 21.34 -0.60
CA LYS A 183 -6.53 20.78 -1.12
C LYS A 183 -6.45 20.91 -2.63
N GLY A 184 -5.41 21.55 -3.14
CA GLY A 184 -5.15 21.62 -4.57
C GLY A 184 -3.97 20.73 -4.99
N ARG A 185 -3.91 20.33 -6.26
CA ARG A 185 -2.75 19.57 -6.80
C ARG A 185 -1.42 20.28 -6.56
N HIS A 186 -1.39 21.59 -6.71
CA HIS A 186 -0.18 22.37 -6.49
C HIS A 186 0.34 22.25 -5.05
N SER A 187 -0.56 22.30 -4.05
CA SER A 187 -0.20 22.15 -2.63
C SER A 187 0.32 20.76 -2.26
N ILE A 188 0.11 19.76 -3.12
CA ILE A 188 0.58 18.37 -2.96
C ILE A 188 1.87 18.12 -3.75
N PHE A 189 1.88 18.43 -5.05
CA PHE A 189 3.01 18.06 -5.92
C PHE A 189 4.22 19.00 -5.81
N ARG A 190 4.03 20.26 -5.41
CA ARG A 190 5.16 21.18 -5.13
C ARG A 190 6.02 20.68 -3.96
N PRO A 191 5.45 20.34 -2.78
CA PRO A 191 6.21 19.70 -1.71
C PRO A 191 6.91 18.39 -2.15
N MET A 192 6.23 17.52 -2.91
CA MET A 192 6.85 16.28 -3.40
C MET A 192 8.08 16.56 -4.26
N LYS A 193 8.00 17.54 -5.16
CA LYS A 193 9.14 17.94 -6.00
C LYS A 193 10.28 18.49 -5.16
N GLN A 194 9.99 19.35 -4.19
CA GLN A 194 10.98 19.92 -3.28
C GLN A 194 11.71 18.82 -2.50
N ILE A 195 10.97 17.87 -1.89
CA ILE A 195 11.55 16.75 -1.15
C ILE A 195 12.42 15.88 -2.05
N SER A 196 12.00 15.67 -3.31
CA SER A 196 12.77 14.90 -4.28
C SER A 196 14.11 15.56 -4.60
N VAL A 197 14.10 16.87 -4.89
CA VAL A 197 15.29 17.66 -5.21
C VAL A 197 16.23 17.72 -4.02
N ALA A 198 15.75 18.13 -2.84
CA ALA A 198 16.56 18.23 -1.63
C ALA A 198 17.16 16.88 -1.20
N GLY A 199 16.41 15.78 -1.39
CA GLY A 199 16.93 14.43 -1.14
C GLY A 199 18.00 14.00 -2.12
N GLU A 200 17.96 14.44 -3.39
CA GLU A 200 19.01 14.18 -4.37
C GLU A 200 20.25 15.01 -4.09
N GLU A 201 20.08 16.31 -3.82
CA GLU A 201 21.18 17.22 -3.44
C GLU A 201 21.92 16.68 -2.20
N SER A 202 21.17 16.28 -1.14
CA SER A 202 21.78 15.68 0.05
C SER A 202 22.56 14.38 -0.24
N ARG A 203 22.10 13.54 -1.16
CA ARG A 203 22.84 12.35 -1.59
C ARG A 203 24.14 12.71 -2.32
N GLN A 204 24.12 13.74 -3.18
CA GLN A 204 25.31 14.23 -3.87
C GLN A 204 26.30 14.86 -2.89
N GLU A 205 25.85 15.68 -1.97
CA GLU A 205 26.69 16.25 -0.91
C GLU A 205 27.36 15.16 -0.06
N LEU A 206 26.64 14.09 0.28
CA LEU A 206 27.20 12.97 1.03
C LEU A 206 28.29 12.19 0.30
N THR A 207 28.33 12.25 -1.05
CA THR A 207 29.44 11.67 -1.83
C THR A 207 30.71 12.52 -1.74
N LEU A 208 30.55 13.82 -1.52
CA LEU A 208 31.65 14.78 -1.40
C LEU A 208 32.08 14.96 0.06
N TYR A 209 31.11 15.01 0.98
CA TYR A 209 31.32 15.30 2.38
C TYR A 209 30.60 14.25 3.25
N CYS A 210 31.34 13.29 3.79
CA CYS A 210 30.76 12.15 4.53
C CYS A 210 29.97 12.55 5.80
N HIS A 211 30.16 13.76 6.31
CA HIS A 211 29.46 14.31 7.48
C HIS A 211 28.36 15.31 7.11
N ALA A 212 28.04 15.49 5.84
CA ALA A 212 26.94 16.37 5.42
C ALA A 212 25.61 15.94 6.08
N PRO A 213 24.74 16.90 6.43
CA PRO A 213 23.43 16.58 7.00
C PRO A 213 22.58 15.75 6.04
N LYS A 214 21.97 14.70 6.57
CA LYS A 214 21.09 13.81 5.77
C LYS A 214 19.69 14.38 5.70
N PHE A 215 19.20 14.64 4.50
CA PHE A 215 17.81 15.04 4.27
C PHE A 215 16.95 13.82 3.99
N ALA A 216 15.98 13.52 4.86
CA ALA A 216 15.03 12.41 4.74
C ALA A 216 15.65 11.12 4.17
N PRO A 217 16.64 10.51 4.83
CA PRO A 217 17.47 9.43 4.24
C PRO A 217 16.68 8.19 3.81
N ALA A 218 15.51 7.94 4.40
CA ALA A 218 14.58 6.89 3.96
C ALA A 218 13.67 7.33 2.79
N GLY A 219 13.85 8.56 2.28
CA GLY A 219 13.16 9.12 1.13
C GLY A 219 11.71 9.53 1.43
N GLN A 220 10.93 9.69 0.35
CA GLN A 220 9.53 10.10 0.47
C GLN A 220 8.56 8.98 0.06
N SER A 221 7.34 9.09 0.57
CA SER A 221 6.21 8.23 0.23
C SER A 221 4.92 9.04 0.10
N THR A 222 3.88 8.41 -0.44
CA THR A 222 2.54 8.99 -0.53
C THR A 222 1.48 7.97 -0.19
N GLN A 223 0.25 8.44 0.05
CA GLN A 223 -0.93 7.59 0.22
C GLN A 223 -2.03 8.05 -0.72
N MET A 224 -2.80 7.08 -1.22
CA MET A 224 -3.94 7.27 -2.09
C MET A 224 -5.12 6.45 -1.59
N ILE A 225 -6.29 7.05 -1.54
CA ILE A 225 -7.56 6.40 -1.16
C ILE A 225 -8.12 5.72 -2.41
N VAL A 226 -8.55 4.48 -2.24
CA VAL A 226 -9.07 3.63 -3.32
C VAL A 226 -10.54 3.35 -3.08
N GLY A 227 -11.39 3.67 -4.07
CA GLY A 227 -12.82 3.42 -4.01
C GLY A 227 -13.66 4.53 -3.37
N ALA A 228 -13.08 5.67 -3.01
CA ALA A 228 -13.82 6.88 -2.64
C ALA A 228 -14.30 7.67 -3.87
N SER A 229 -13.72 7.42 -5.03
CA SER A 229 -13.92 8.14 -6.27
C SER A 229 -13.88 7.19 -7.49
N PRO A 230 -14.41 7.60 -8.66
CA PRO A 230 -14.71 6.68 -9.76
C PRO A 230 -13.51 6.24 -10.59
N GLU A 231 -12.31 6.74 -10.32
CA GLU A 231 -11.14 6.44 -11.13
C GLU A 231 -10.84 4.93 -11.18
N THR A 232 -10.42 4.49 -12.37
CA THR A 232 -10.10 3.09 -12.66
C THR A 232 -8.76 2.68 -12.06
N ASP A 233 -8.51 1.37 -11.95
CA ASP A 233 -7.21 0.85 -11.49
C ASP A 233 -6.08 1.22 -12.44
N TYR A 234 -6.36 1.30 -13.74
CA TYR A 234 -5.43 1.76 -14.77
C TYR A 234 -4.96 3.18 -14.50
N HIS A 235 -5.89 4.10 -14.25
CA HIS A 235 -5.56 5.50 -13.90
C HIS A 235 -4.69 5.58 -12.63
N ILE A 236 -5.06 4.83 -11.59
CA ILE A 236 -4.32 4.77 -10.32
C ILE A 236 -2.89 4.26 -10.57
N LEU A 237 -2.75 3.22 -11.38
CA LEU A 237 -1.46 2.58 -11.66
C LEU A 237 -0.54 3.48 -12.49
N GLN A 238 -1.09 4.17 -13.53
CA GLN A 238 -0.35 5.16 -14.31
C GLN A 238 0.12 6.33 -13.45
N LEU A 239 -0.75 6.86 -12.57
CA LEU A 239 -0.37 7.92 -11.65
C LEU A 239 0.75 7.46 -10.72
N SER A 240 0.68 6.24 -10.20
CA SER A 240 1.70 5.66 -9.32
C SER A 240 3.05 5.52 -10.03
N GLU A 241 3.05 5.00 -11.27
CA GLU A 241 4.25 4.90 -12.10
C GLU A 241 4.87 6.28 -12.36
N GLY A 242 4.06 7.25 -12.75
CA GLY A 242 4.50 8.64 -12.96
C GLY A 242 5.10 9.27 -11.70
N MET A 243 4.53 8.98 -10.53
CA MET A 243 5.09 9.46 -9.26
C MET A 243 6.43 8.82 -8.92
N TYR A 244 6.62 7.52 -9.18
CA TYR A 244 7.91 6.86 -9.01
C TYR A 244 8.98 7.46 -9.91
N GLN A 245 8.65 7.70 -11.18
CA GLN A 245 9.59 8.23 -12.19
C GLN A 245 9.93 9.70 -11.92
N LYS A 246 8.92 10.54 -11.64
CA LYS A 246 9.07 12.00 -11.57
C LYS A 246 9.56 12.51 -10.21
N TYR A 247 9.12 11.87 -9.12
CA TYR A 247 9.42 12.34 -7.76
C TYR A 247 10.29 11.38 -6.94
N GLY A 248 10.75 10.27 -7.52
CA GLY A 248 11.63 9.32 -6.86
C GLY A 248 11.03 8.70 -5.60
N LEU A 249 9.70 8.57 -5.55
CA LEU A 249 9.00 7.98 -4.40
C LEU A 249 9.55 6.60 -4.06
N LYS A 250 9.62 6.28 -2.78
CA LYS A 250 9.99 4.93 -2.32
C LYS A 250 8.78 4.01 -2.25
N ARG A 251 7.58 4.56 -2.01
CA ARG A 251 6.35 3.79 -1.94
C ARG A 251 5.10 4.66 -2.11
N VAL A 252 4.13 4.12 -2.83
CA VAL A 252 2.73 4.54 -2.81
C VAL A 252 1.98 3.59 -1.89
N PHE A 253 1.25 4.13 -0.91
CA PHE A 253 0.34 3.38 -0.06
C PHE A 253 -1.07 3.52 -0.62
N TYR A 254 -1.74 2.41 -0.79
CA TYR A 254 -3.15 2.36 -1.17
C TYR A 254 -3.99 2.07 0.06
N SER A 255 -5.09 2.77 0.20
CA SER A 255 -6.01 2.60 1.32
C SER A 255 -7.43 2.41 0.79
N ALA A 256 -8.00 1.24 0.98
CA ALA A 256 -9.41 1.03 0.68
C ALA A 256 -10.26 2.01 1.49
N TYR A 257 -11.15 2.72 0.82
CA TYR A 257 -12.05 3.67 1.46
C TYR A 257 -12.98 2.94 2.42
N ILE A 258 -12.99 3.41 3.66
CA ILE A 258 -13.96 2.98 4.67
C ILE A 258 -15.01 4.09 4.76
N PRO A 259 -16.30 3.80 4.47
CA PRO A 259 -17.35 4.80 4.56
C PRO A 259 -17.49 5.36 5.98
N VAL A 260 -17.33 6.67 6.13
CA VAL A 260 -17.41 7.40 7.40
C VAL A 260 -18.34 8.62 7.30
N SER A 261 -19.00 8.79 6.17
CA SER A 261 -19.82 9.96 5.86
C SER A 261 -21.02 9.53 5.02
N ASP A 262 -22.15 10.18 5.25
CA ASP A 262 -23.40 10.07 4.49
C ASP A 262 -23.44 10.98 3.24
N ASP A 263 -22.30 11.58 2.87
CA ASP A 263 -22.17 12.41 1.67
C ASP A 263 -22.49 11.58 0.42
N THR A 264 -23.49 12.01 -0.34
CA THR A 264 -23.96 11.30 -1.55
C THR A 264 -22.94 11.21 -2.68
N ARG A 265 -21.84 11.96 -2.61
CA ARG A 265 -20.69 11.90 -3.53
C ARG A 265 -19.74 10.77 -3.22
N LEU A 266 -19.90 10.11 -2.08
CA LEU A 266 -19.12 9.00 -1.59
C LEU A 266 -19.93 7.70 -1.56
N PRO A 267 -19.31 6.53 -1.53
CA PRO A 267 -20.00 5.28 -1.28
C PRO A 267 -20.82 5.30 0.02
N ALA A 268 -22.00 4.69 -0.02
CA ALA A 268 -22.90 4.62 1.11
C ALA A 268 -22.25 3.96 2.35
N LEU A 269 -22.75 4.28 3.55
CA LEU A 269 -22.17 3.83 4.83
C LEU A 269 -22.13 2.30 5.00
N ASP A 270 -23.05 1.58 4.36
CA ASP A 270 -23.12 0.11 4.35
C ASP A 270 -22.19 -0.54 3.31
N THR A 271 -21.54 0.26 2.46
CA THR A 271 -20.63 -0.26 1.43
C THR A 271 -19.39 -0.86 2.06
N LYS A 272 -19.08 -2.10 1.74
CA LYS A 272 -17.86 -2.79 2.20
C LYS A 272 -16.60 -2.16 1.55
N PRO A 273 -15.53 -1.90 2.32
CA PRO A 273 -14.28 -1.37 1.77
C PRO A 273 -13.70 -2.28 0.67
N PRO A 274 -13.17 -1.75 -0.44
CA PRO A 274 -12.68 -2.54 -1.57
C PRO A 274 -11.28 -3.14 -1.31
N LEU A 275 -11.16 -4.00 -0.29
CA LEU A 275 -9.89 -4.59 0.15
C LEU A 275 -9.21 -5.45 -0.92
N LEU A 276 -9.98 -6.16 -1.75
CA LEU A 276 -9.40 -6.94 -2.84
C LEU A 276 -8.76 -6.04 -3.89
N ARG A 277 -9.40 -4.90 -4.21
CA ARG A 277 -8.88 -3.89 -5.13
C ARG A 277 -7.59 -3.27 -4.60
N GLU A 278 -7.56 -2.91 -3.31
CA GLU A 278 -6.36 -2.46 -2.61
C GLU A 278 -5.23 -3.50 -2.73
N HIS A 279 -5.55 -4.76 -2.44
CA HIS A 279 -4.57 -5.85 -2.52
C HIS A 279 -4.01 -6.04 -3.94
N ARG A 280 -4.86 -5.97 -4.98
CA ARG A 280 -4.42 -6.05 -6.39
C ARG A 280 -3.52 -4.87 -6.77
N LEU A 281 -3.84 -3.66 -6.31
CA LEU A 281 -2.98 -2.49 -6.49
C LEU A 281 -1.60 -2.68 -5.87
N TYR A 282 -1.51 -3.21 -4.63
CA TYR A 282 -0.22 -3.53 -4.03
C TYR A 282 0.56 -4.60 -4.80
N GLN A 283 -0.12 -5.61 -5.36
CA GLN A 283 0.52 -6.61 -6.21
C GLN A 283 1.06 -6.00 -7.51
N ALA A 284 0.29 -5.12 -8.16
CA ALA A 284 0.72 -4.42 -9.36
C ALA A 284 1.84 -3.42 -9.09
N ASP A 285 1.76 -2.66 -8.00
CA ASP A 285 2.83 -1.77 -7.52
C ASP A 285 4.17 -2.52 -7.35
N TRP A 286 4.10 -3.74 -6.84
CA TRP A 286 5.27 -4.62 -6.74
C TRP A 286 5.85 -4.99 -8.11
N LEU A 287 5.00 -5.21 -9.12
CA LEU A 287 5.42 -5.47 -10.50
C LEU A 287 6.10 -4.25 -11.12
N LEU A 288 5.57 -3.05 -10.94
CA LEU A 288 6.19 -1.81 -11.40
C LEU A 288 7.59 -1.61 -10.81
N ARG A 289 7.73 -1.76 -9.49
CA ARG A 289 8.97 -1.40 -8.80
C ARG A 289 10.08 -2.43 -8.91
N PHE A 290 9.75 -3.70 -9.01
CA PHE A 290 10.75 -4.78 -8.88
C PHE A 290 10.82 -5.74 -10.06
N TYR A 291 9.80 -5.79 -10.92
CA TYR A 291 9.72 -6.73 -12.03
C TYR A 291 9.84 -6.06 -13.40
N GLN A 292 10.07 -4.75 -13.43
CA GLN A 292 10.23 -3.96 -14.66
C GLN A 292 8.98 -4.01 -15.58
N PHE A 293 7.81 -4.16 -14.99
CA PHE A 293 6.56 -3.93 -15.71
C PHE A 293 6.27 -2.43 -15.82
N LYS A 294 5.56 -2.05 -16.87
CA LYS A 294 4.97 -0.72 -17.01
C LYS A 294 3.48 -0.78 -16.69
N ALA A 295 2.89 0.36 -16.33
CA ALA A 295 1.46 0.44 -16.05
C ALA A 295 0.63 -0.03 -17.23
N ASP A 296 0.99 0.43 -18.45
CA ASP A 296 0.31 0.08 -19.72
C ASP A 296 0.46 -1.40 -20.11
N GLU A 297 1.46 -2.09 -19.54
CA GLU A 297 1.66 -3.53 -19.73
C GLU A 297 0.73 -4.35 -18.83
N ILE A 298 0.38 -3.83 -17.65
CA ILE A 298 -0.43 -4.54 -16.64
C ILE A 298 -1.92 -4.32 -16.91
N LEU A 299 -2.31 -3.08 -17.21
CA LEU A 299 -3.67 -2.66 -17.54
C LEU A 299 -3.61 -1.70 -18.74
N ASP A 300 -4.68 -1.63 -19.52
CA ASP A 300 -4.80 -0.78 -20.69
C ASP A 300 -6.17 -0.07 -20.75
N GLN A 301 -6.43 0.66 -21.83
CA GLN A 301 -7.69 1.39 -22.00
C GLN A 301 -8.91 0.47 -22.14
N ASP A 302 -8.72 -0.74 -22.65
CA ASP A 302 -9.79 -1.72 -22.83
C ASP A 302 -10.03 -2.54 -21.57
N ASN A 303 -8.97 -2.74 -20.75
CA ASN A 303 -8.99 -3.51 -19.52
C ASN A 303 -8.54 -2.63 -18.34
N GLN A 304 -9.40 -1.71 -17.92
CA GLN A 304 -9.07 -0.68 -16.93
C GLN A 304 -9.12 -1.12 -15.46
N SER A 305 -9.59 -2.34 -15.18
CA SER A 305 -9.76 -2.87 -13.82
C SER A 305 -9.04 -4.19 -13.63
N PHE A 306 -8.51 -4.43 -12.44
CA PHE A 306 -7.86 -5.70 -12.11
C PHE A 306 -8.84 -6.86 -12.17
N ASN A 307 -8.30 -7.99 -12.66
CA ASN A 307 -9.00 -9.26 -12.58
C ASN A 307 -9.20 -9.65 -11.09
N PRO A 308 -10.43 -9.92 -10.68
CA PRO A 308 -10.71 -10.29 -9.29
C PRO A 308 -10.14 -11.66 -8.89
N TYR A 309 -10.06 -12.59 -9.84
CA TYR A 309 -9.76 -14.00 -9.60
C TYR A 309 -8.26 -14.32 -9.78
N LEU A 310 -7.57 -13.56 -10.61
CA LEU A 310 -6.15 -13.74 -10.90
C LEU A 310 -5.34 -12.57 -10.33
N ASP A 311 -4.16 -12.86 -9.79
CA ASP A 311 -3.23 -11.77 -9.51
C ASP A 311 -2.74 -11.11 -10.80
N PRO A 312 -2.31 -9.83 -10.76
CA PRO A 312 -1.95 -9.08 -11.96
C PRO A 312 -0.92 -9.76 -12.85
N LYS A 313 0.06 -10.48 -12.27
CA LYS A 313 1.09 -11.19 -13.03
C LYS A 313 0.56 -12.44 -13.71
N CYS A 314 -0.28 -13.20 -13.03
CA CYS A 314 -0.96 -14.36 -13.63
C CYS A 314 -1.93 -13.92 -14.73
N ASN A 315 -2.69 -12.85 -14.49
CA ASN A 315 -3.60 -12.30 -15.50
C ASN A 315 -2.85 -11.90 -16.77
N TRP A 316 -1.77 -11.14 -16.62
CA TRP A 316 -0.90 -10.76 -17.74
C TRP A 316 -0.38 -11.97 -18.51
N ALA A 317 0.11 -13.00 -17.83
CA ALA A 317 0.66 -14.18 -18.47
C ALA A 317 -0.40 -15.01 -19.22
N VAL A 318 -1.63 -15.04 -18.73
CA VAL A 318 -2.76 -15.69 -19.40
C VAL A 318 -3.19 -14.90 -20.65
N GLN A 319 -3.22 -13.57 -20.58
CA GLN A 319 -3.49 -12.69 -21.71
C GLN A 319 -2.40 -12.82 -22.80
N HIS A 320 -1.14 -12.91 -22.41
CA HIS A 320 0.01 -13.08 -23.31
C HIS A 320 0.45 -14.54 -23.46
N TYR A 321 -0.50 -15.46 -23.42
CA TYR A 321 -0.23 -16.89 -23.43
C TYR A 321 0.61 -17.38 -24.62
N GLY A 322 0.54 -16.68 -25.77
CA GLY A 322 1.35 -16.97 -26.96
C GLY A 322 2.87 -16.83 -26.76
N LEU A 323 3.30 -16.10 -25.73
CA LEU A 323 4.72 -15.97 -25.37
C LEU A 323 5.26 -17.16 -24.58
N PHE A 324 4.39 -18.06 -24.14
CA PHE A 324 4.71 -19.21 -23.30
C PHE A 324 4.50 -20.56 -24.03
N PRO A 325 5.20 -21.63 -23.60
CA PRO A 325 6.18 -21.68 -22.50
C PRO A 325 7.53 -21.11 -22.89
N VAL A 326 8.28 -20.60 -21.90
CA VAL A 326 9.66 -20.14 -22.09
C VAL A 326 10.67 -21.13 -21.54
N ASP A 327 11.77 -21.35 -22.26
CA ASP A 327 12.89 -22.16 -21.74
C ASP A 327 13.69 -21.35 -20.72
N VAL A 328 13.66 -21.77 -19.45
CA VAL A 328 14.35 -21.06 -18.35
C VAL A 328 15.86 -21.00 -18.55
N ASN A 329 16.42 -21.94 -19.29
CA ASN A 329 17.86 -22.02 -19.57
C ASN A 329 18.32 -21.03 -20.66
N ARG A 330 17.37 -20.50 -21.45
CA ARG A 330 17.67 -19.62 -22.60
C ARG A 330 16.98 -18.26 -22.51
N ALA A 331 15.83 -18.17 -21.86
CA ALA A 331 15.00 -16.98 -21.80
C ALA A 331 15.78 -15.74 -21.32
N PRO A 332 15.54 -14.54 -21.87
CA PRO A 332 16.07 -13.28 -21.35
C PRO A 332 15.60 -13.06 -19.90
N PHE A 333 16.37 -12.28 -19.14
CA PHE A 333 16.06 -12.00 -17.72
C PHE A 333 14.68 -11.37 -17.54
N GLU A 334 14.31 -10.47 -18.43
CA GLU A 334 13.04 -9.76 -18.47
C GLU A 334 11.87 -10.77 -18.65
N MET A 335 12.05 -11.77 -19.53
CA MET A 335 11.04 -12.83 -19.71
C MET A 335 10.91 -13.73 -18.49
N LEU A 336 12.00 -14.03 -17.79
CA LEU A 336 11.93 -14.76 -16.51
C LEU A 336 11.09 -13.99 -15.48
N LEU A 337 11.20 -12.67 -15.46
CA LEU A 337 10.39 -11.81 -14.58
C LEU A 337 8.91 -11.81 -14.95
N ARG A 338 8.51 -12.13 -16.20
CA ARG A 338 7.12 -12.23 -16.64
C ARG A 338 6.48 -13.57 -16.24
N VAL A 339 7.27 -14.61 -15.99
CA VAL A 339 6.74 -15.94 -15.62
C VAL A 339 6.09 -15.92 -14.24
N PRO A 340 4.79 -16.27 -14.10
CA PRO A 340 4.16 -16.46 -12.78
C PRO A 340 4.95 -17.48 -11.93
N GLY A 341 5.18 -17.15 -10.67
CA GLY A 341 5.95 -18.00 -9.76
C GLY A 341 7.47 -17.78 -9.79
N ILE A 342 8.00 -16.97 -10.70
CA ILE A 342 9.41 -16.56 -10.71
C ILE A 342 9.52 -15.12 -10.22
N GLY A 343 10.17 -14.92 -9.08
CA GLY A 343 10.45 -13.61 -8.51
C GLY A 343 11.82 -13.06 -8.89
N PRO A 344 12.15 -11.78 -8.60
CA PRO A 344 13.45 -11.19 -8.94
C PRO A 344 14.65 -11.94 -8.36
N LYS A 345 14.53 -12.45 -7.12
CA LYS A 345 15.57 -13.24 -6.49
C LYS A 345 15.77 -14.58 -7.23
N SER A 346 14.69 -15.28 -7.56
CA SER A 346 14.73 -16.54 -8.30
C SER A 346 15.25 -16.34 -9.72
N ALA A 347 14.81 -15.29 -10.42
CA ALA A 347 15.27 -14.95 -11.77
C ALA A 347 16.79 -14.69 -11.82
N ARG A 348 17.34 -13.96 -10.83
CA ARG A 348 18.80 -13.76 -10.71
C ARG A 348 19.53 -15.07 -10.49
N ARG A 349 19.06 -15.90 -9.55
CA ARG A 349 19.66 -17.23 -9.30
C ARG A 349 19.62 -18.13 -10.53
N ILE A 350 18.52 -18.15 -11.27
CA ILE A 350 18.40 -18.87 -12.54
C ILE A 350 19.43 -18.36 -13.55
N ARG A 351 19.50 -17.03 -13.78
CA ARG A 351 20.44 -16.41 -14.70
C ARG A 351 21.90 -16.79 -14.39
N ASP A 352 22.25 -16.79 -13.12
CA ASP A 352 23.62 -17.05 -12.68
C ASP A 352 23.95 -18.54 -12.76
N ALA A 353 23.06 -19.42 -12.27
CA ALA A 353 23.30 -20.86 -12.21
C ALA A 353 23.26 -21.55 -13.60
N ARG A 354 22.41 -21.12 -14.54
CA ARG A 354 22.32 -21.71 -15.88
C ARG A 354 23.60 -21.55 -16.72
N ARG A 355 24.53 -20.67 -16.30
CA ARG A 355 25.86 -20.54 -16.92
C ARG A 355 26.74 -21.75 -16.64
N LEU A 356 26.49 -22.46 -15.56
CA LEU A 356 27.27 -23.61 -15.12
C LEU A 356 26.69 -24.93 -15.62
N SER A 357 25.38 -25.08 -15.57
CA SER A 357 24.67 -26.27 -16.02
C SER A 357 23.22 -26.00 -16.37
N ALA A 358 22.63 -26.83 -17.23
CA ALA A 358 21.21 -26.76 -17.54
C ALA A 358 20.37 -27.12 -16.30
N LEU A 359 19.39 -26.28 -15.99
CA LEU A 359 18.55 -26.38 -14.81
C LEU A 359 17.32 -27.23 -15.11
N GLY A 360 16.94 -28.10 -14.14
CA GLY A 360 15.69 -28.84 -14.10
C GLY A 360 14.73 -28.32 -13.01
N LEU A 361 13.62 -29.03 -12.79
CA LEU A 361 12.59 -28.61 -11.83
C LEU A 361 13.08 -28.55 -10.38
N ASP A 362 13.95 -29.50 -9.97
CA ASP A 362 14.46 -29.55 -8.61
C ASP A 362 15.38 -28.36 -8.30
N GLU A 363 16.25 -27.99 -9.22
CA GLU A 363 17.09 -26.80 -9.11
C GLU A 363 16.23 -25.54 -9.03
N LEU A 364 15.20 -25.43 -9.87
CA LEU A 364 14.28 -24.29 -9.85
C LEU A 364 13.53 -24.18 -8.51
N LYS A 365 13.08 -25.31 -7.95
CA LYS A 365 12.43 -25.35 -6.63
C LYS A 365 13.37 -24.85 -5.52
N ARG A 366 14.63 -25.32 -5.50
CA ARG A 366 15.67 -24.87 -4.55
C ARG A 366 15.99 -23.38 -4.70
N MET A 367 15.87 -22.82 -5.90
CA MET A 367 16.06 -21.40 -6.18
C MET A 367 14.86 -20.53 -5.74
N GLY A 368 13.79 -21.14 -5.23
CA GLY A 368 12.60 -20.45 -4.73
C GLY A 368 11.56 -20.15 -5.82
N VAL A 369 11.56 -20.89 -6.93
CA VAL A 369 10.49 -20.84 -7.93
C VAL A 369 9.24 -21.51 -7.38
N VAL A 370 8.10 -20.84 -7.47
CA VAL A 370 6.78 -21.38 -7.10
C VAL A 370 6.28 -22.26 -8.24
N LEU A 371 6.69 -23.53 -8.27
CA LEU A 371 6.40 -24.45 -9.37
C LEU A 371 4.91 -24.66 -9.61
N LYS A 372 4.07 -24.58 -8.55
CA LYS A 372 2.60 -24.65 -8.68
C LYS A 372 2.03 -23.66 -9.72
N ARG A 373 2.69 -22.51 -9.90
CA ARG A 373 2.31 -21.49 -10.89
C ARG A 373 3.18 -21.56 -12.14
N ALA A 374 4.51 -21.69 -11.97
CA ALA A 374 5.47 -21.59 -13.06
C ALA A 374 5.37 -22.74 -14.08
N GLN A 375 4.99 -23.95 -13.67
CA GLN A 375 4.94 -25.15 -14.52
C GLN A 375 4.12 -25.01 -15.81
N TYR A 376 3.14 -24.13 -15.82
CA TYR A 376 2.29 -23.87 -16.99
C TYR A 376 2.94 -22.94 -18.02
N PHE A 377 4.03 -22.25 -17.65
CA PHE A 377 4.63 -21.18 -18.42
C PHE A 377 6.10 -21.40 -18.76
N ILE A 378 6.70 -22.51 -18.29
CA ILE A 378 8.13 -22.78 -18.50
C ILE A 378 8.39 -24.17 -19.10
N THR A 379 9.55 -24.27 -19.75
CA THR A 379 10.25 -25.52 -20.02
C THR A 379 11.64 -25.47 -19.36
N CYS A 380 12.20 -26.65 -19.04
CA CYS A 380 13.55 -26.79 -18.50
C CYS A 380 14.10 -28.18 -18.77
N ARG A 381 15.33 -28.50 -18.35
CA ARG A 381 15.91 -29.81 -18.53
C ARG A 381 15.00 -30.92 -17.94
N GLY A 382 14.65 -31.89 -18.75
CA GLY A 382 13.78 -33.01 -18.35
C GLY A 382 12.30 -32.66 -18.14
N PHE A 383 11.88 -31.42 -18.51
CA PHE A 383 10.50 -30.99 -18.38
C PHE A 383 10.08 -30.11 -19.57
N SER A 384 9.17 -30.62 -20.36
CA SER A 384 8.62 -29.95 -21.57
C SER A 384 7.46 -28.98 -21.27
N GLY A 385 7.10 -28.78 -20.00
CA GLY A 385 6.01 -27.92 -19.53
C GLY A 385 4.74 -28.71 -19.24
N ALA A 386 3.97 -28.29 -18.23
CA ALA A 386 2.59 -28.74 -18.00
C ALA A 386 1.61 -27.94 -18.88
N HIS A 387 2.01 -27.70 -20.15
CA HIS A 387 1.26 -26.86 -21.08
C HIS A 387 0.00 -27.59 -21.57
N PRO A 388 -1.20 -27.15 -21.23
CA PRO A 388 -2.42 -27.92 -21.53
C PRO A 388 -2.92 -27.80 -22.99
N GLY A 389 -2.04 -27.41 -23.92
CA GLY A 389 -2.35 -27.22 -25.33
C GLY A 389 -2.49 -25.74 -25.72
N ARG A 390 -2.46 -25.48 -27.02
CA ARG A 390 -2.67 -24.13 -27.60
C ARG A 390 -4.18 -23.86 -27.81
N GLY A 391 -4.57 -22.59 -27.72
CA GLY A 391 -5.95 -22.14 -27.95
C GLY A 391 -6.76 -21.89 -26.66
N SER A 392 -8.06 -21.62 -26.82
CA SER A 392 -8.97 -21.23 -25.72
C SER A 392 -9.10 -22.29 -24.63
N ALA A 393 -9.18 -23.56 -24.98
CA ALA A 393 -9.28 -24.66 -24.02
C ALA A 393 -8.02 -24.76 -23.12
N GLY A 394 -6.83 -24.50 -23.67
CA GLY A 394 -5.59 -24.45 -22.89
C GLY A 394 -5.57 -23.29 -21.91
N ARG A 395 -5.94 -22.10 -22.35
CA ARG A 395 -6.06 -20.91 -21.49
C ARG A 395 -7.06 -21.13 -20.37
N GLU A 396 -8.22 -21.70 -20.65
CA GLU A 396 -9.23 -21.99 -19.63
C GLU A 396 -8.70 -22.94 -18.53
N ARG A 397 -8.01 -24.01 -18.91
CA ARG A 397 -7.41 -24.96 -17.92
C ARG A 397 -6.38 -24.27 -17.04
N ILE A 398 -5.51 -23.44 -17.60
CA ILE A 398 -4.53 -22.68 -16.82
C ILE A 398 -5.22 -21.67 -15.91
N THR A 399 -6.18 -20.90 -16.43
CA THR A 399 -6.96 -19.94 -15.64
C THR A 399 -7.58 -20.64 -14.42
N ARG A 400 -8.24 -21.78 -14.65
CA ARG A 400 -8.84 -22.60 -13.57
C ARG A 400 -7.82 -23.07 -12.54
N ALA A 401 -6.62 -23.45 -12.97
CA ALA A 401 -5.55 -23.91 -12.09
C ALA A 401 -4.88 -22.76 -11.28
N LEU A 402 -4.93 -21.53 -11.80
CA LEU A 402 -4.31 -20.35 -11.18
C LEU A 402 -5.24 -19.57 -10.26
N ILE A 403 -6.55 -19.75 -10.38
CA ILE A 403 -7.52 -19.07 -9.51
C ILE A 403 -7.28 -19.48 -8.06
N ASP A 404 -7.10 -18.46 -7.22
CA ASP A 404 -6.94 -18.66 -5.79
C ASP A 404 -8.26 -19.08 -5.15
N PRO A 405 -8.35 -20.28 -4.54
CA PRO A 405 -9.56 -20.74 -3.87
C PRO A 405 -10.03 -19.80 -2.75
N ASN A 406 -9.12 -19.04 -2.12
CA ASN A 406 -9.45 -18.14 -1.03
C ASN A 406 -10.16 -16.85 -1.50
N VAL A 407 -10.08 -16.51 -2.79
CA VAL A 407 -10.83 -15.36 -3.35
C VAL A 407 -12.34 -15.57 -3.18
N PHE A 408 -12.82 -16.80 -3.24
CA PHE A 408 -14.23 -17.12 -3.07
C PHE A 408 -14.69 -17.14 -1.61
N SER A 409 -13.77 -17.25 -0.65
CA SER A 409 -14.09 -17.25 0.79
C SER A 409 -13.94 -15.87 1.45
N ALA A 410 -13.14 -14.97 0.86
CA ALA A 410 -12.79 -13.69 1.49
C ALA A 410 -13.29 -12.44 0.76
N GLY A 411 -13.84 -12.54 -0.47
CA GLY A 411 -14.10 -11.30 -1.15
C GLY A 411 -14.47 -11.29 -2.62
N ALA A 412 -15.02 -12.36 -3.18
CA ALA A 412 -15.80 -12.24 -4.42
C ALA A 412 -16.97 -11.24 -4.25
N GLU A 413 -17.33 -10.99 -3.01
CA GLU A 413 -18.31 -10.01 -2.54
C GLU A 413 -17.94 -8.55 -2.85
N GLN A 414 -16.65 -8.24 -3.05
CA GLN A 414 -16.18 -6.87 -3.22
C GLN A 414 -16.13 -6.41 -4.68
N LEU A 415 -16.53 -7.23 -5.63
CA LEU A 415 -16.41 -6.93 -7.06
C LEU A 415 -17.49 -6.01 -7.59
N SER A 416 -18.59 -5.88 -6.89
CA SER A 416 -19.63 -4.91 -7.21
C SER A 416 -20.02 -4.15 -5.96
N MET A 417 -19.76 -2.85 -5.93
CA MET A 417 -20.27 -1.96 -4.88
C MET A 417 -21.81 -1.85 -4.86
N PHE A 418 -22.50 -2.45 -5.84
CA PHE A 418 -23.94 -2.28 -6.07
C PHE A 418 -24.72 -3.60 -6.19
N ALA A 419 -24.08 -4.76 -6.05
CA ALA A 419 -24.76 -6.04 -6.15
C ALA A 419 -24.38 -6.96 -4.97
N PRO A 420 -25.35 -7.69 -4.38
CA PRO A 420 -25.05 -8.70 -3.39
C PRO A 420 -24.12 -9.77 -3.96
N PRO A 421 -23.29 -10.42 -3.13
CA PRO A 421 -22.34 -11.45 -3.55
C PRO A 421 -23.01 -12.54 -4.36
N ALA A 422 -22.37 -12.94 -5.46
CA ALA A 422 -22.92 -14.00 -6.31
C ALA A 422 -23.13 -15.31 -5.54
N VAL A 423 -22.27 -15.60 -4.57
CA VAL A 423 -22.39 -16.79 -3.71
C VAL A 423 -23.56 -16.65 -2.76
N ASP A 424 -23.74 -15.51 -2.11
CA ASP A 424 -24.84 -15.29 -1.15
C ASP A 424 -26.19 -15.32 -1.82
N ARG A 425 -26.32 -14.72 -3.02
CA ARG A 425 -27.55 -14.83 -3.82
C ARG A 425 -27.95 -16.27 -4.13
N LEU A 426 -26.98 -17.11 -4.46
CA LEU A 426 -27.25 -18.53 -4.72
C LEU A 426 -27.60 -19.29 -3.43
N VAL A 427 -26.99 -18.93 -2.32
CA VAL A 427 -27.30 -19.51 -1.00
C VAL A 427 -28.70 -19.10 -0.53
N GLU A 428 -29.09 -17.84 -0.72
CA GLU A 428 -30.44 -17.34 -0.47
C GLU A 428 -31.49 -18.03 -1.36
N GLN A 429 -31.10 -18.46 -2.56
CA GLN A 429 -31.92 -19.26 -3.46
C GLN A 429 -31.93 -20.77 -3.12
N GLY A 430 -31.34 -21.16 -1.99
CA GLY A 430 -31.34 -22.54 -1.51
C GLY A 430 -30.20 -23.43 -2.05
N VAL A 431 -29.24 -22.85 -2.75
CA VAL A 431 -28.06 -23.62 -3.20
C VAL A 431 -27.09 -23.83 -2.04
N PRO A 432 -26.64 -25.06 -1.75
CA PRO A 432 -25.65 -25.30 -0.71
C PRO A 432 -24.37 -24.47 -0.89
N PRO A 433 -23.77 -23.89 0.18
CA PRO A 433 -22.65 -22.96 0.05
C PRO A 433 -21.46 -23.44 -0.77
N ARG A 434 -21.09 -24.74 -0.66
CA ARG A 434 -20.02 -25.34 -1.47
C ARG A 434 -20.40 -25.45 -2.96
N ALA A 435 -21.65 -25.70 -3.27
CA ALA A 435 -22.13 -25.76 -4.64
C ALA A 435 -22.20 -24.35 -5.25
N ALA A 436 -22.71 -23.37 -4.51
CA ALA A 436 -22.74 -21.96 -4.90
C ALA A 436 -21.33 -21.43 -5.23
N GLN A 437 -20.34 -21.71 -4.36
CA GLN A 437 -18.94 -21.36 -4.62
C GLN A 437 -18.40 -22.00 -5.90
N ARG A 438 -18.72 -23.27 -6.15
CA ARG A 438 -18.29 -23.97 -7.37
C ARG A 438 -18.92 -23.35 -8.62
N MET A 439 -20.23 -23.05 -8.58
CA MET A 439 -20.93 -22.43 -9.71
C MET A 439 -20.37 -21.05 -10.07
N VAL A 440 -20.17 -20.17 -9.07
CA VAL A 440 -19.58 -18.84 -9.26
C VAL A 440 -18.15 -18.95 -9.83
N ARG A 441 -17.38 -19.93 -9.35
CA ARG A 441 -16.02 -20.18 -9.88
C ARG A 441 -16.04 -20.63 -11.33
N GLU A 442 -16.94 -21.52 -11.71
CA GLU A 442 -17.07 -22.03 -13.08
C GLU A 442 -17.53 -20.92 -14.05
N GLU A 443 -18.48 -20.10 -13.64
CA GLU A 443 -18.93 -18.94 -14.40
C GLU A 443 -17.81 -17.92 -14.61
N ALA A 444 -17.06 -17.61 -13.54
CA ALA A 444 -15.91 -16.70 -13.61
C ALA A 444 -14.83 -17.21 -14.59
N VAL A 445 -14.52 -18.52 -14.54
CA VAL A 445 -13.57 -19.14 -15.48
C VAL A 445 -14.04 -19.02 -16.92
N GLN A 446 -15.35 -19.26 -17.18
CA GLN A 446 -15.93 -19.13 -18.53
C GLN A 446 -15.92 -17.69 -19.01
N CYS A 447 -16.26 -16.71 -18.17
CA CYS A 447 -16.18 -15.29 -18.50
C CYS A 447 -14.76 -14.88 -18.87
N LEU A 448 -13.76 -15.30 -18.08
CA LEU A 448 -12.35 -15.01 -18.36
C LEU A 448 -11.87 -15.67 -19.66
N ALA A 449 -12.27 -16.91 -19.92
CA ALA A 449 -11.91 -17.61 -21.16
C ALA A 449 -12.53 -16.99 -22.42
N ARG A 450 -13.66 -16.29 -22.30
CA ARG A 450 -14.32 -15.56 -23.39
C ARG A 450 -13.77 -14.15 -23.62
N ALA A 451 -13.29 -13.51 -22.55
CA ALA A 451 -12.73 -12.15 -22.59
C ALA A 451 -11.27 -12.11 -23.04
N LEU A 452 -10.59 -13.25 -23.10
CA LEU A 452 -9.19 -13.45 -23.51
C LEU A 452 -9.11 -14.11 -24.90
#